data_c2eb3490e6a29850afafe9465b4ece5a
#
_entry.id   c2eb3490e6a29850afafe9465b4ece5a
#
_cell.length_a   1.000
_cell.length_b   1.000
_cell.length_c   1.000
_cell.angle_alpha   90.00
_cell.angle_beta   90.00
_cell.angle_gamma   90.00
#
_symmetry.space_group_name_H-M   'P 1'
#
loop_
_entity.id
_entity.type
_entity.pdbx_description
1 polymer ?
#
loop_
_entity_poly.entity_id
_entity_poly.type
_entity_poly.pdbx_seq_one_letter_code
_entity_poly.pdbx_strand_id
1 'polypeptide(L)'
;MMVLKAAKAMDVLGNSEARVWVSAVKAMVPERVCKIIDEAIQIHGATGVSQWTPLARMYASQRTLRLADGPDEVHWFVVGRKELASWEAEAESYDPKVSYYDELEQDNGGVFSGP
;
A
#
# COMPACT_ATOMS: atom_id res chain seq x y z
N MET A 1 -5.20 -4.75 -8.48
CA MET A 1 -3.72 -4.84 -8.62
C MET A 1 -3.00 -5.01 -7.27
N MET A 2 -3.21 -4.15 -6.26
CA MET A 2 -2.49 -4.25 -4.96
C MET A 2 -2.68 -5.58 -4.24
N VAL A 3 -3.88 -6.12 -4.17
CA VAL A 3 -4.16 -7.42 -3.53
C VAL A 3 -3.36 -8.54 -4.16
N LEU A 4 -3.35 -8.62 -5.49
CA LEU A 4 -2.57 -9.63 -6.22
C LEU A 4 -1.07 -9.46 -6.02
N LYS A 5 -0.59 -8.21 -5.92
CA LYS A 5 0.82 -7.93 -5.64
C LYS A 5 1.22 -8.36 -4.23
N ALA A 6 0.35 -8.13 -3.24
CA ALA A 6 0.57 -8.59 -1.88
C ALA A 6 0.55 -10.13 -1.78
N ALA A 7 -0.39 -10.79 -2.45
CA ALA A 7 -0.44 -12.24 -2.51
C ALA A 7 0.84 -12.82 -3.13
N LYS A 8 1.27 -12.29 -4.27
CA LYS A 8 2.54 -12.69 -4.90
C LYS A 8 3.75 -12.44 -4.01
N ALA A 9 3.77 -11.32 -3.27
CA ALA A 9 4.85 -11.03 -2.34
C ALA A 9 4.89 -12.09 -1.21
N MET A 10 3.74 -12.52 -0.70
CA MET A 10 3.68 -13.60 0.30
C MET A 10 4.22 -14.91 -0.25
N ASP A 11 3.87 -15.27 -1.48
CA ASP A 11 4.32 -16.51 -2.11
C ASP A 11 5.83 -16.52 -2.37
N VAL A 12 6.42 -15.38 -2.74
CA VAL A 12 7.82 -15.28 -3.17
C VAL A 12 8.75 -14.93 -2.02
N LEU A 13 8.35 -13.97 -1.16
CA LEU A 13 9.21 -13.41 -0.11
C LEU A 13 8.93 -14.02 1.27
N GLY A 14 7.79 -14.70 1.41
CA GLY A 14 7.31 -15.19 2.69
C GLY A 14 6.62 -14.12 3.54
N ASN A 15 5.98 -14.56 4.62
CA ASN A 15 5.09 -13.72 5.44
C ASN A 15 5.79 -12.54 6.11
N SER A 16 7.04 -12.70 6.52
CA SER A 16 7.80 -11.65 7.21
C SER A 16 8.06 -10.45 6.30
N GLU A 17 8.62 -10.70 5.12
CA GLU A 17 8.97 -9.64 4.16
C GLU A 17 7.73 -9.05 3.47
N ALA A 18 6.71 -9.87 3.22
CA ALA A 18 5.46 -9.43 2.63
C ALA A 18 4.57 -8.61 3.58
N ARG A 19 4.89 -8.54 4.87
CA ARG A 19 4.07 -7.90 5.91
C ARG A 19 3.67 -6.46 5.59
N VAL A 20 4.58 -5.70 5.00
CA VAL A 20 4.30 -4.30 4.58
C VAL A 20 3.22 -4.23 3.51
N TRP A 21 3.31 -5.11 2.51
CA TRP A 21 2.32 -5.21 1.45
C TRP A 21 0.94 -5.61 1.97
N VAL A 22 0.91 -6.60 2.88
CA VAL A 22 -0.32 -7.05 3.53
C VAL A 22 -0.94 -5.94 4.37
N SER A 23 -0.14 -5.21 5.15
CA SER A 23 -0.61 -4.09 5.96
C SER A 23 -1.16 -2.95 5.07
N ALA A 24 -0.46 -2.58 4.02
CA ALA A 24 -0.93 -1.56 3.08
C ALA A 24 -2.27 -1.94 2.42
N VAL A 25 -2.41 -3.19 1.98
CA VAL A 25 -3.66 -3.71 1.39
C VAL A 25 -4.78 -3.69 2.43
N LYS A 26 -4.51 -4.12 3.67
CA LYS A 26 -5.50 -4.18 4.74
C LYS A 26 -6.06 -2.80 5.12
N ALA A 27 -5.23 -1.76 5.09
CA ALA A 27 -5.67 -0.39 5.33
C ALA A 27 -6.40 0.21 4.11
N MET A 28 -5.84 0.09 2.91
CA MET A 28 -6.36 0.78 1.73
C MET A 28 -7.60 0.14 1.11
N VAL A 29 -7.65 -1.18 1.02
CA VAL A 29 -8.71 -1.85 0.25
C VAL A 29 -10.08 -1.70 0.90
N PRO A 30 -10.26 -1.97 2.20
CA PRO A 30 -11.57 -1.79 2.84
C PRO A 30 -12.06 -0.33 2.77
N GLU A 31 -11.17 0.65 2.92
CA GLU A 31 -11.51 2.07 2.78
C GLU A 31 -12.06 2.37 1.38
N ARG A 32 -11.37 1.91 0.34
CA ARG A 32 -11.81 2.15 -1.05
C ARG A 32 -13.12 1.44 -1.37
N VAL A 33 -13.29 0.21 -0.89
CA VAL A 33 -14.53 -0.54 -1.08
C VAL A 33 -15.70 0.13 -0.36
N CYS A 34 -15.50 0.65 0.86
CA CYS A 34 -16.53 1.42 1.55
C CYS A 34 -16.97 2.65 0.75
N LYS A 35 -16.03 3.40 0.16
CA LYS A 35 -16.37 4.55 -0.70
C LYS A 35 -17.20 4.15 -1.92
N ILE A 36 -16.82 3.07 -2.60
CA ILE A 36 -17.58 2.57 -3.76
C ILE A 36 -19.00 2.18 -3.37
N ILE A 37 -19.17 1.49 -2.24
CA ILE A 37 -20.48 1.08 -1.76
C ILE A 37 -21.30 2.31 -1.35
N ASP A 38 -20.70 3.29 -0.70
CA ASP A 38 -21.34 4.54 -0.31
C ASP A 38 -21.89 5.30 -1.51
N GLU A 39 -21.10 5.46 -2.56
CA GLU A 39 -21.52 6.06 -3.82
C GLU A 39 -22.64 5.25 -4.50
N ALA A 40 -22.55 3.92 -4.46
CA ALA A 40 -23.62 3.07 -4.97
C ALA A 40 -24.94 3.27 -4.19
N ILE A 41 -24.88 3.39 -2.87
CA ILE A 41 -26.04 3.74 -2.03
C ILE A 41 -26.60 5.10 -2.46
N GLN A 42 -25.75 6.09 -2.66
CA GLN A 42 -26.17 7.43 -3.07
C GLN A 42 -26.92 7.42 -4.42
N ILE A 43 -26.41 6.67 -5.39
CA ILE A 43 -27.05 6.51 -6.71
C ILE A 43 -28.43 5.84 -6.60
N HIS A 44 -28.57 4.87 -5.70
CA HIS A 44 -29.82 4.15 -5.48
C HIS A 44 -30.83 4.92 -4.58
N GLY A 45 -30.40 6.03 -3.98
CA GLY A 45 -31.21 6.84 -3.09
C GLY A 45 -31.74 6.04 -1.88
N ALA A 46 -32.96 6.29 -1.46
CA ALA A 46 -33.60 5.60 -0.33
C ALA A 46 -33.59 4.06 -0.49
N THR A 47 -33.69 3.56 -1.70
CA THR A 47 -33.61 2.12 -1.98
C THR A 47 -32.24 1.55 -1.61
N GLY A 48 -31.17 2.32 -1.77
CA GLY A 48 -29.80 1.90 -1.44
C GLY A 48 -29.56 1.62 0.04
N VAL A 49 -30.24 2.35 0.94
CA VAL A 49 -30.17 2.10 2.39
C VAL A 49 -31.23 1.11 2.88
N SER A 50 -32.16 0.75 2.04
CA SER A 50 -33.22 -0.21 2.36
C SER A 50 -32.72 -1.65 2.26
N GLN A 51 -33.56 -2.59 2.68
CA GLN A 51 -33.32 -4.03 2.56
C GLN A 51 -33.60 -4.60 1.17
N TRP A 52 -34.09 -3.77 0.23
CA TRP A 52 -34.35 -4.16 -1.16
C TRP A 52 -33.05 -4.36 -1.96
N THR A 53 -31.96 -3.73 -1.49
CA THR A 53 -30.62 -3.92 -2.05
C THR A 53 -29.66 -4.48 -0.98
N PRO A 54 -28.62 -5.18 -1.34
CA PRO A 54 -27.62 -5.66 -0.37
C PRO A 54 -26.66 -4.56 0.12
N LEU A 55 -26.74 -3.34 -0.43
CA LEU A 55 -25.72 -2.30 -0.28
C LEU A 55 -25.45 -1.89 1.16
N ALA A 56 -26.51 -1.62 1.94
CA ALA A 56 -26.37 -1.24 3.34
C ALA A 56 -25.66 -2.31 4.19
N ARG A 57 -25.99 -3.58 3.96
CA ARG A 57 -25.34 -4.71 4.61
C ARG A 57 -23.89 -4.88 4.15
N MET A 58 -23.63 -4.70 2.87
CA MET A 58 -22.27 -4.73 2.31
C MET A 58 -21.43 -3.63 2.92
N TYR A 59 -21.95 -2.42 3.04
CA TYR A 59 -21.26 -1.30 3.68
C TYR A 59 -20.88 -1.63 5.13
N ALA A 60 -21.82 -2.08 5.94
CA ALA A 60 -21.57 -2.45 7.34
C ALA A 60 -20.50 -3.54 7.45
N SER A 61 -20.55 -4.56 6.59
CA SER A 61 -19.58 -5.66 6.54
C SER A 61 -18.17 -5.14 6.17
N GLN A 62 -18.05 -4.33 5.13
CA GLN A 62 -16.76 -3.77 4.71
C GLN A 62 -16.21 -2.77 5.72
N ARG A 63 -17.08 -1.98 6.35
CA ARG A 63 -16.67 -1.03 7.41
C ARG A 63 -16.07 -1.75 8.61
N THR A 64 -16.58 -2.94 8.92
CA THR A 64 -16.03 -3.78 10.01
C THR A 64 -14.57 -4.17 9.73
N LEU A 65 -14.20 -4.43 8.46
CA LEU A 65 -12.83 -4.79 8.10
C LEU A 65 -11.80 -3.67 8.36
N ARG A 66 -12.25 -2.43 8.50
CA ARG A 66 -11.39 -1.31 8.89
C ARG A 66 -11.04 -1.28 10.39
N LEU A 67 -11.71 -2.11 11.17
CA LEU A 67 -11.55 -2.20 12.63
C LEU A 67 -11.00 -3.58 13.06
N ALA A 68 -11.51 -4.64 12.43
CA ALA A 68 -11.14 -6.03 12.75
C ALA A 68 -9.67 -6.33 12.37
N ASP A 69 -9.03 -7.18 13.16
CA ASP A 69 -7.65 -7.63 12.96
C ASP A 69 -6.62 -6.48 12.89
N GLY A 70 -6.88 -5.44 13.64
CA GLY A 70 -6.14 -4.19 13.67
C GLY A 70 -6.81 -3.09 12.84
N PRO A 71 -7.06 -1.91 13.44
CA PRO A 71 -7.60 -0.76 12.71
C PRO A 71 -6.62 -0.24 11.67
N ASP A 72 -7.13 0.56 10.74
CA ASP A 72 -6.36 1.13 9.63
C ASP A 72 -5.07 1.80 10.11
N GLU A 73 -5.11 2.52 11.23
CA GLU A 73 -3.99 3.25 11.83
C GLU A 73 -2.84 2.32 12.25
N VAL A 74 -3.15 1.15 12.80
CA VAL A 74 -2.14 0.14 13.17
C VAL A 74 -1.40 -0.37 11.93
N HIS A 75 -2.13 -0.61 10.85
CA HIS A 75 -1.53 -1.05 9.59
C HIS A 75 -0.71 0.05 8.92
N TRP A 76 -1.18 1.30 8.94
CA TRP A 76 -0.40 2.45 8.46
C TRP A 76 0.86 2.68 9.29
N PHE A 77 0.79 2.46 10.60
CA PHE A 77 1.98 2.52 11.46
C PHE A 77 3.04 1.49 11.05
N VAL A 78 2.63 0.26 10.72
CA VAL A 78 3.55 -0.79 10.23
C VAL A 78 4.22 -0.36 8.92
N VAL A 79 3.46 0.19 7.99
CA VAL A 79 3.98 0.70 6.71
C VAL A 79 4.97 1.83 6.94
N GLY A 80 4.56 2.85 7.70
CA GLY A 80 5.40 4.03 7.97
C GLY A 80 6.71 3.69 8.68
N ARG A 81 6.65 2.80 9.68
CA ARG A 81 7.86 2.36 10.39
C ARG A 81 8.85 1.63 9.48
N LYS A 82 8.36 0.79 8.57
CA LYS A 82 9.24 0.07 7.64
C LYS A 82 9.84 1.02 6.60
N GLU A 83 9.08 1.99 6.14
CA GLU A 83 9.55 3.03 5.23
C GLU A 83 10.65 3.87 5.88
N LEU A 84 10.43 4.33 7.11
CA LEU A 84 11.45 5.08 7.85
C LEU A 84 12.74 4.27 8.03
N ALA A 85 12.62 2.99 8.39
CA ALA A 85 13.80 2.13 8.53
C ALA A 85 14.56 1.94 7.22
N SER A 86 13.90 1.94 6.06
CA SER A 86 14.58 1.88 4.76
C SER A 86 15.34 3.17 4.44
N TRP A 87 14.75 4.32 4.76
CA TRP A 87 15.41 5.62 4.60
C TRP A 87 16.61 5.80 5.53
N GLU A 88 16.52 5.32 6.77
CA GLU A 88 17.63 5.33 7.73
C GLU A 88 18.80 4.47 7.21
N ALA A 89 18.52 3.27 6.72
CA ALA A 89 19.54 2.39 6.14
C ALA A 89 20.19 2.98 4.88
N GLU A 90 19.39 3.63 4.03
CA GLU A 90 19.89 4.31 2.84
C GLU A 90 20.76 5.53 3.20
N ALA A 91 20.33 6.31 4.20
CA ALA A 91 21.09 7.46 4.70
C ALA A 91 22.45 7.04 5.32
N GLU A 92 22.50 5.90 6.04
CA GLU A 92 23.74 5.35 6.59
C GLU A 92 24.70 4.87 5.50
N SER A 93 24.18 4.41 4.36
CA SER A 93 24.97 3.96 3.21
C SER A 93 25.40 5.09 2.27
N TYR A 94 24.84 6.29 2.45
CA TYR A 94 25.12 7.44 1.60
C TYR A 94 26.55 7.96 1.79
N ASP A 95 27.37 7.91 0.75
CA ASP A 95 28.69 8.57 0.70
C ASP A 95 28.56 9.92 -0.04
N PRO A 96 28.66 11.05 0.66
CA PRO A 96 28.54 12.37 0.03
C PRO A 96 29.71 12.70 -0.93
N LYS A 97 30.72 11.85 -1.00
CA LYS A 97 31.84 12.00 -1.93
C LYS A 97 31.56 11.37 -3.29
N VAL A 98 30.59 10.47 -3.36
CA VAL A 98 30.15 9.88 -4.63
C VAL A 98 29.06 10.80 -5.20
N SER A 99 29.36 11.47 -6.31
CA SER A 99 28.37 12.31 -6.96
C SER A 99 27.39 11.46 -7.78
N TYR A 100 26.18 11.96 -7.96
CA TYR A 100 25.17 11.33 -8.84
C TYR A 100 25.73 11.08 -10.26
N TYR A 101 26.63 11.92 -10.73
CA TYR A 101 27.27 11.78 -12.05
C TYR A 101 28.26 10.63 -12.08
N ASP A 102 28.95 10.33 -10.96
CA ASP A 102 29.87 9.20 -10.87
C ASP A 102 29.13 7.86 -10.94
N GLU A 103 27.94 7.79 -10.35
CA GLU A 103 27.06 6.61 -10.45
C GLU A 103 26.55 6.40 -11.89
N LEU A 104 26.16 7.47 -12.59
CA LEU A 104 25.75 7.39 -13.99
C LEU A 104 26.88 6.96 -14.92
N GLU A 105 28.13 7.34 -14.65
CA GLU A 105 29.30 6.89 -15.43
C GLU A 105 29.58 5.42 -15.23
N GLN A 106 29.40 4.90 -14.02
CA GLN A 106 29.57 3.46 -13.72
C GLN A 106 28.50 2.61 -14.42
N ASP A 107 27.25 3.06 -14.42
CA ASP A 107 26.11 2.35 -15.02
C ASP A 107 26.17 2.34 -16.56
N ASN A 108 26.72 3.40 -17.16
CA ASN A 108 26.80 3.56 -18.62
C ASN A 108 28.16 3.12 -19.22
N GLY A 109 29.01 2.43 -18.44
CA GLY A 109 30.27 1.87 -18.95
C GLY A 109 31.21 2.90 -19.58
N GLY A 110 31.22 4.14 -19.09
CA GLY A 110 32.16 5.16 -19.56
C GLY A 110 31.80 5.81 -20.91
N VAL A 111 30.56 5.76 -21.34
CA VAL A 111 30.11 6.29 -22.64
C VAL A 111 30.27 7.83 -22.75
N PHE A 112 30.55 8.54 -21.65
CA PHE A 112 30.73 9.99 -21.60
C PHE A 112 32.20 10.44 -21.40
N SER A 113 33.17 9.60 -21.53
CA SER A 113 34.57 10.03 -21.63
C SER A 113 34.84 10.57 -23.05
N GLY A 114 34.31 11.72 -23.36
CA GLY A 114 34.69 12.53 -24.53
C GLY A 114 35.94 13.36 -24.28
N PRO A 115 36.61 13.80 -25.32
CA PRO A 115 37.92 14.47 -25.26
C PRO A 115 37.88 15.80 -24.55
#